data_434efdb3b9322135f8475aa2895a9328
#
_entry.id   434efdb3b9322135f8475aa2895a9328
#
_cell.length_a   1.000
_cell.length_b   1.000
_cell.length_c   1.000
_cell.angle_alpha   90.00
_cell.angle_beta   90.00
_cell.angle_gamma   90.00
#
_symmetry.space_group_name_H-M   'P 1'
#
loop_
_entity.id
_entity.type
_entity.pdbx_description
1 polymer ?
#
loop_
_entity_poly.entity_id
_entity_poly.type
_entity_poly.pdbx_seq_one_letter_code
_entity_poly.pdbx_strand_id
1 'polypeptide(L)'
;MRTLTLCLLPALLPAATHQVVADKYYRTFSRAHPVLLRVQPGDTVVTKTLDAGGLDDKGVRRHPEFGNPLTGPFYVEGAEPGDALLIRFRRIALNRNWGWSGYRLGSWSVTGDYMESAYPNRYKPDLVHPGRANLVPWDLDLAKQTVRLREPVSSRLAFEFPVQTMLGCVGLAPEGDFAPTSAPSGSYGGNLDYNRIGPGSTVILPVSHPGGLLFIGDGHALQADGEPTGTGVETSMDVEFTVEVRKKPRVSGPRVETADWIISIGSQPEFASSLDRALQLATTDMVRWLINDYGLEPWAAHLLIGYQGSYDVVTVAGSMALKIPKRSLPK
;
A
#
# COMPACT_ATOMS: atom_id res chain seq x y z
N MET A 1 -49.89 1.97 33.27
CA MET A 1 -48.87 1.00 32.92
C MET A 1 -47.75 1.70 32.19
N ARG A 2 -46.56 1.83 32.79
CA ARG A 2 -45.37 2.43 32.13
C ARG A 2 -44.58 1.27 31.57
N THR A 3 -44.48 1.21 30.25
CA THR A 3 -43.67 0.21 29.54
C THR A 3 -42.21 0.61 29.67
N LEU A 4 -41.42 -0.21 30.40
CA LEU A 4 -39.99 -0.04 30.51
C LEU A 4 -39.36 -0.60 29.21
N THR A 5 -38.88 0.27 28.35
CA THR A 5 -38.10 -0.12 27.18
C THR A 5 -36.65 -0.46 27.64
N LEU A 6 -36.35 -1.73 27.67
CA LEU A 6 -35.00 -2.22 28.00
C LEU A 6 -34.11 -1.95 26.78
N CYS A 7 -33.27 -0.89 26.83
CA CYS A 7 -32.19 -0.70 25.86
C CYS A 7 -31.09 -1.72 26.16
N LEU A 8 -31.04 -2.79 25.39
CA LEU A 8 -29.88 -3.69 25.34
C LEU A 8 -28.68 -2.92 24.76
N LEU A 9 -27.73 -2.53 25.60
CA LEU A 9 -26.43 -2.06 25.14
C LEU A 9 -25.74 -3.25 24.44
N PRO A 10 -25.19 -3.07 23.21
CA PRO A 10 -24.43 -4.14 22.59
C PRO A 10 -23.22 -4.45 23.47
N ALA A 11 -23.06 -5.71 23.85
CA ALA A 11 -21.88 -6.17 24.54
C ALA A 11 -20.69 -5.99 23.59
N LEU A 12 -19.71 -5.16 23.96
CA LEU A 12 -18.43 -5.08 23.29
C LEU A 12 -17.73 -6.44 23.45
N LEU A 13 -17.69 -7.24 22.39
CA LEU A 13 -16.88 -8.44 22.36
C LEU A 13 -15.40 -8.02 22.43
N PRO A 14 -14.56 -8.75 23.19
CA PRO A 14 -13.13 -8.48 23.21
C PRO A 14 -12.56 -8.68 21.79
N ALA A 15 -11.63 -7.80 21.39
CA ALA A 15 -10.95 -7.89 20.11
C ALA A 15 -10.23 -9.24 19.97
N ALA A 16 -10.49 -9.94 18.87
CA ALA A 16 -9.91 -11.25 18.59
C ALA A 16 -8.61 -11.11 17.76
N THR A 17 -7.76 -12.13 17.84
CA THR A 17 -6.60 -12.27 16.94
C THR A 17 -6.84 -13.48 16.03
N HIS A 18 -6.85 -13.21 14.73
CA HIS A 18 -7.03 -14.22 13.70
C HIS A 18 -5.69 -14.50 13.01
N GLN A 19 -5.30 -15.76 12.96
CA GLN A 19 -4.15 -16.19 12.17
C GLN A 19 -4.65 -16.89 10.90
N VAL A 20 -4.32 -16.36 9.74
CA VAL A 20 -4.77 -16.89 8.46
C VAL A 20 -3.67 -16.82 7.42
N VAL A 21 -3.47 -17.90 6.67
CA VAL A 21 -2.64 -17.94 5.47
C VAL A 21 -3.57 -18.26 4.31
N ALA A 22 -3.58 -17.42 3.29
CA ALA A 22 -4.43 -17.65 2.13
C ALA A 22 -3.98 -18.90 1.36
N ASP A 23 -4.92 -19.68 0.91
CA ASP A 23 -4.73 -20.80 -0.02
C ASP A 23 -4.91 -20.36 -1.48
N LYS A 24 -5.56 -19.20 -1.68
CA LYS A 24 -5.87 -18.61 -2.97
C LYS A 24 -5.51 -17.13 -2.99
N TYR A 25 -4.90 -16.69 -4.07
CA TYR A 25 -4.45 -15.32 -4.27
C TYR A 25 -5.04 -14.75 -5.54
N TYR A 26 -5.29 -13.45 -5.58
CA TYR A 26 -5.95 -12.79 -6.68
C TYR A 26 -5.08 -11.68 -7.25
N ARG A 27 -5.25 -11.35 -8.52
CA ARG A 27 -4.56 -10.23 -9.19
C ARG A 27 -5.50 -9.09 -9.57
N THR A 28 -6.67 -9.06 -8.93
CA THR A 28 -7.65 -7.98 -9.12
C THR A 28 -8.26 -7.59 -7.80
N PHE A 29 -8.54 -6.30 -7.64
CA PHE A 29 -9.38 -5.79 -6.57
C PHE A 29 -10.83 -5.94 -7.01
N SER A 30 -11.55 -6.93 -6.51
CA SER A 30 -12.90 -7.24 -6.98
C SER A 30 -13.82 -7.72 -5.87
N ARG A 31 -15.05 -7.21 -5.86
CA ARG A 31 -16.13 -7.68 -4.97
C ARG A 31 -16.59 -9.12 -5.27
N ALA A 32 -16.24 -9.65 -6.43
CA ALA A 32 -16.62 -11.00 -6.84
C ALA A 32 -15.73 -12.10 -6.24
N HIS A 33 -14.61 -11.74 -5.62
CA HIS A 33 -13.74 -12.74 -4.99
C HIS A 33 -14.35 -13.27 -3.70
N PRO A 34 -14.28 -14.59 -3.46
CA PRO A 34 -14.70 -15.20 -2.19
C PRO A 34 -13.94 -14.58 -1.00
N VAL A 35 -14.67 -14.29 0.07
CA VAL A 35 -14.10 -13.72 1.30
C VAL A 35 -13.15 -14.73 1.95
N LEU A 36 -11.91 -14.31 2.20
CA LEU A 36 -10.91 -15.10 2.90
C LEU A 36 -11.23 -15.19 4.40
N LEU A 37 -11.58 -14.06 5.00
CA LEU A 37 -11.86 -13.98 6.44
C LEU A 37 -12.83 -12.83 6.72
N ARG A 38 -13.75 -13.05 7.66
CA ARG A 38 -14.59 -12.00 8.24
C ARG A 38 -14.03 -11.57 9.59
N VAL A 39 -13.92 -10.27 9.81
CA VAL A 39 -13.33 -9.70 11.03
C VAL A 39 -14.25 -8.62 11.60
N GLN A 40 -14.25 -8.50 12.93
CA GLN A 40 -14.91 -7.40 13.61
C GLN A 40 -13.98 -6.16 13.64
N PRO A 41 -14.53 -4.94 13.64
CA PRO A 41 -13.73 -3.74 13.95
C PRO A 41 -12.97 -3.90 15.27
N GLY A 42 -11.68 -3.62 15.25
CA GLY A 42 -10.77 -3.80 16.40
C GLY A 42 -10.02 -5.13 16.41
N ASP A 43 -10.46 -6.14 15.66
CA ASP A 43 -9.74 -7.41 15.56
C ASP A 43 -8.34 -7.22 14.95
N THR A 44 -7.45 -8.13 15.34
CA THR A 44 -6.10 -8.25 14.79
C THR A 44 -6.04 -9.40 13.79
N VAL A 45 -5.48 -9.15 12.61
CA VAL A 45 -5.20 -10.18 11.60
C VAL A 45 -3.70 -10.38 11.49
N VAL A 46 -3.26 -11.63 11.58
CA VAL A 46 -1.89 -12.07 11.33
C VAL A 46 -1.89 -12.95 10.08
N THR A 47 -1.16 -12.54 9.06
CA THR A 47 -1.16 -13.21 7.76
C THR A 47 0.20 -13.10 7.05
N LYS A 48 0.27 -13.62 5.83
CA LYS A 48 1.44 -13.55 4.96
C LYS A 48 1.05 -13.05 3.57
N THR A 49 1.98 -12.36 2.90
CA THR A 49 1.85 -12.05 1.48
C THR A 49 2.79 -12.92 0.65
N LEU A 50 2.51 -13.03 -0.65
CA LEU A 50 3.48 -13.47 -1.64
C LEU A 50 4.33 -12.27 -2.08
N ASP A 51 5.46 -12.54 -2.73
CA ASP A 51 6.13 -11.49 -3.51
C ASP A 51 5.38 -11.19 -4.82
N ALA A 52 5.75 -10.11 -5.51
CA ALA A 52 5.15 -9.73 -6.78
C ALA A 52 5.25 -10.81 -7.87
N GLY A 53 6.17 -11.75 -7.73
CA GLY A 53 6.33 -12.90 -8.63
C GLY A 53 5.48 -14.12 -8.28
N GLY A 54 4.76 -14.11 -7.16
CA GLY A 54 3.91 -15.21 -6.72
C GLY A 54 4.60 -16.29 -5.89
N LEU A 55 5.76 -15.98 -5.30
CA LEU A 55 6.49 -16.89 -4.41
C LEU A 55 6.22 -16.59 -2.94
N ASP A 56 6.09 -17.64 -2.13
CA ASP A 56 5.90 -17.53 -0.68
C ASP A 56 7.24 -17.38 0.09
N ASP A 57 7.17 -17.42 1.41
CA ASP A 57 8.31 -17.35 2.33
C ASP A 57 9.33 -18.51 2.17
N LYS A 58 8.93 -19.59 1.53
CA LYS A 58 9.78 -20.76 1.23
C LYS A 58 10.27 -20.78 -0.21
N GLY A 59 9.92 -19.76 -1.01
CA GLY A 59 10.21 -19.72 -2.44
C GLY A 59 9.33 -20.66 -3.28
N VAL A 60 8.23 -21.16 -2.72
CA VAL A 60 7.27 -22.00 -3.43
C VAL A 60 6.29 -21.13 -4.19
N ARG A 61 6.09 -21.42 -5.48
CA ARG A 61 5.12 -20.71 -6.32
C ARG A 61 3.69 -21.06 -5.91
N ARG A 62 2.97 -20.04 -5.44
CA ARG A 62 1.56 -20.14 -5.03
C ARG A 62 0.62 -19.49 -6.02
N HIS A 63 1.11 -18.58 -6.86
CA HIS A 63 0.35 -17.99 -7.95
C HIS A 63 1.12 -18.18 -9.27
N PRO A 64 0.47 -18.65 -10.34
CA PRO A 64 1.15 -18.99 -11.60
C PRO A 64 1.65 -17.76 -12.36
N GLU A 65 0.95 -16.64 -12.22
CA GLU A 65 1.23 -15.42 -12.95
C GLU A 65 2.01 -14.42 -12.10
N PHE A 66 2.88 -13.69 -12.77
CA PHE A 66 3.63 -12.56 -12.23
C PHE A 66 2.72 -11.31 -12.15
N GLY A 67 2.94 -10.44 -11.16
CA GLY A 67 2.27 -9.15 -10.98
C GLY A 67 1.36 -9.11 -9.76
N ASN A 68 1.95 -8.93 -8.61
CA ASN A 68 1.37 -8.54 -7.33
C ASN A 68 0.14 -9.37 -6.90
N PRO A 69 0.30 -10.69 -6.65
CA PRO A 69 -0.80 -11.49 -6.10
C PRO A 69 -1.22 -10.99 -4.72
N LEU A 70 -2.52 -10.82 -4.51
CA LEU A 70 -3.12 -10.22 -3.34
C LEU A 70 -3.62 -11.28 -2.35
N THR A 71 -3.38 -11.04 -1.07
CA THR A 71 -3.96 -11.75 0.07
C THR A 71 -5.27 -11.06 0.46
N GLY A 72 -6.35 -11.82 0.57
CA GLY A 72 -7.70 -11.30 0.84
C GLY A 72 -8.75 -11.92 -0.08
N PRO A 73 -9.98 -11.35 -0.15
CA PRO A 73 -10.41 -10.17 0.59
C PRO A 73 -10.76 -10.47 2.05
N PHE A 74 -10.45 -9.50 2.92
CA PHE A 74 -10.92 -9.47 4.30
C PHE A 74 -12.22 -8.66 4.34
N TYR A 75 -13.28 -9.25 4.85
CA TYR A 75 -14.57 -8.59 5.03
C TYR A 75 -14.66 -8.01 6.44
N VAL A 76 -14.87 -6.72 6.58
CA VAL A 76 -14.99 -6.04 7.88
C VAL A 76 -16.46 -5.86 8.23
N GLU A 77 -16.89 -6.50 9.30
CA GLU A 77 -18.29 -6.46 9.73
C GLU A 77 -18.75 -5.05 10.03
N GLY A 78 -19.95 -4.73 9.57
CA GLY A 78 -20.57 -3.41 9.76
C GLY A 78 -19.99 -2.28 8.91
N ALA A 79 -18.99 -2.52 8.05
CA ALA A 79 -18.56 -1.52 7.08
C ALA A 79 -19.54 -1.44 5.92
N GLU A 80 -20.01 -0.23 5.61
CA GLU A 80 -21.02 0.04 4.59
C GLU A 80 -20.52 1.09 3.58
N PRO A 81 -21.07 1.12 2.37
CA PRO A 81 -20.74 2.16 1.39
C PRO A 81 -20.86 3.58 1.97
N GLY A 82 -19.83 4.40 1.76
CA GLY A 82 -19.69 5.74 2.31
C GLY A 82 -18.97 5.82 3.66
N ASP A 83 -18.67 4.67 4.29
CA ASP A 83 -17.74 4.59 5.42
C ASP A 83 -16.27 4.64 4.96
N ALA A 84 -15.34 4.59 5.88
CA ALA A 84 -13.93 4.32 5.59
C ALA A 84 -13.39 3.22 6.50
N LEU A 85 -12.47 2.40 5.95
CA LEU A 85 -11.66 1.49 6.74
C LEU A 85 -10.36 2.19 7.16
N LEU A 86 -9.99 2.03 8.43
CA LEU A 86 -8.71 2.42 8.99
C LEU A 86 -7.89 1.15 9.22
N ILE A 87 -6.91 0.91 8.37
CA ILE A 87 -6.06 -0.29 8.40
C ILE A 87 -4.74 0.11 9.06
N ARG A 88 -4.52 -0.31 10.32
CA ARG A 88 -3.30 -0.02 11.05
C ARG A 88 -2.34 -1.20 10.98
N PHE A 89 -1.22 -1.03 10.33
CA PHE A 89 -0.17 -2.03 10.26
C PHE A 89 0.69 -1.98 11.53
N ARG A 90 0.61 -3.06 12.32
CA ARG A 90 1.44 -3.22 13.52
C ARG A 90 2.80 -3.82 13.18
N ARG A 91 2.80 -4.73 12.22
CA ARG A 91 3.99 -5.42 11.75
C ARG A 91 3.91 -5.65 10.24
N ILE A 92 4.96 -5.31 9.55
CA ILE A 92 5.30 -5.72 8.19
C ILE A 92 6.76 -6.12 8.28
N ALA A 93 7.06 -7.42 8.17
CA ALA A 93 8.39 -7.93 8.45
C ALA A 93 8.84 -8.95 7.43
N LEU A 94 10.14 -8.93 7.15
CA LEU A 94 10.78 -9.93 6.31
C LEU A 94 10.54 -11.34 6.89
N ASN A 95 10.18 -12.28 6.03
CA ASN A 95 9.97 -13.68 6.40
C ASN A 95 10.83 -14.66 5.58
N ARG A 96 11.71 -14.13 4.74
CA ARG A 96 12.73 -14.88 4.01
C ARG A 96 13.99 -14.02 3.80
N ASN A 97 15.12 -14.65 3.50
CA ASN A 97 16.44 -14.01 3.45
C ASN A 97 16.87 -13.57 2.05
N TRP A 98 15.96 -13.45 1.11
CA TRP A 98 16.23 -13.01 -0.24
C TRP A 98 15.06 -12.25 -0.85
N GLY A 99 15.38 -11.39 -1.80
CA GLY A 99 14.45 -10.64 -2.62
C GLY A 99 15.01 -10.40 -4.01
N TRP A 100 14.31 -9.65 -4.80
CA TRP A 100 14.71 -9.30 -6.16
C TRP A 100 14.17 -7.91 -6.54
N SER A 101 14.79 -7.28 -7.54
CA SER A 101 14.26 -6.02 -8.10
C SER A 101 14.57 -5.93 -9.59
N GLY A 102 13.94 -4.99 -10.28
CA GLY A 102 14.46 -4.41 -11.51
C GLY A 102 15.73 -3.61 -11.22
N TYR A 103 16.41 -3.16 -12.28
CA TYR A 103 17.57 -2.26 -12.17
C TYR A 103 17.55 -1.15 -13.21
N ARG A 104 16.55 -1.16 -14.07
CA ARG A 104 16.38 -0.13 -15.09
C ARG A 104 15.39 0.92 -14.59
N LEU A 105 15.75 2.18 -14.75
CA LEU A 105 14.79 3.25 -14.54
C LEU A 105 13.65 3.13 -15.56
N GLY A 106 12.42 3.30 -15.12
CA GLY A 106 11.24 3.26 -15.98
C GLY A 106 11.18 4.44 -16.95
N SER A 107 10.44 4.31 -18.02
CA SER A 107 10.24 5.35 -19.04
C SER A 107 9.62 6.64 -18.50
N TRP A 108 8.97 6.57 -17.33
CA TRP A 108 8.45 7.76 -16.63
C TRP A 108 9.52 8.50 -15.81
N SER A 109 10.68 7.86 -15.58
CA SER A 109 11.76 8.40 -14.73
C SER A 109 12.86 9.09 -15.54
N VAL A 110 13.00 8.78 -16.82
CA VAL A 110 14.07 9.27 -17.69
C VAL A 110 13.54 9.67 -19.07
N THR A 111 14.30 10.51 -19.76
CA THR A 111 13.95 10.94 -21.10
C THR A 111 14.14 9.83 -22.15
N GLY A 112 13.39 9.90 -23.26
CA GLY A 112 13.39 8.85 -24.28
C GLY A 112 14.78 8.64 -24.93
N ASP A 113 15.53 9.71 -25.17
CA ASP A 113 16.90 9.65 -25.72
C ASP A 113 17.88 8.92 -24.79
N TYR A 114 17.71 9.08 -23.47
CA TYR A 114 18.49 8.33 -22.50
C TYR A 114 18.12 6.83 -22.53
N MET A 115 16.83 6.50 -22.67
CA MET A 115 16.36 5.11 -22.75
C MET A 115 16.96 4.35 -23.94
N GLU A 116 17.09 5.00 -25.09
CA GLU A 116 17.66 4.37 -26.30
C GLU A 116 19.15 4.03 -26.14
N SER A 117 19.89 4.80 -25.35
CA SER A 117 21.34 4.67 -25.23
C SER A 117 21.84 3.76 -24.09
N ALA A 118 21.01 3.44 -23.10
CA ALA A 118 21.54 3.21 -21.75
C ALA A 118 21.63 1.75 -21.29
N TYR A 119 21.04 0.74 -21.97
CA TYR A 119 20.82 -0.52 -21.23
C TYR A 119 21.26 -1.81 -21.94
N PRO A 120 22.57 -2.16 -21.97
CA PRO A 120 22.96 -3.53 -22.21
C PRO A 120 22.45 -4.40 -21.04
N ASN A 121 21.98 -5.61 -21.36
CA ASN A 121 21.65 -6.61 -20.34
C ASN A 121 22.92 -6.98 -19.57
N ARG A 122 22.93 -6.67 -18.26
CA ARG A 122 24.07 -6.95 -17.39
C ARG A 122 23.90 -8.22 -16.57
N TYR A 123 22.65 -8.65 -16.39
CA TYR A 123 22.32 -9.86 -15.64
C TYR A 123 21.89 -10.98 -16.57
N LYS A 124 22.20 -12.21 -16.16
CA LYS A 124 21.76 -13.41 -16.88
C LYS A 124 20.23 -13.43 -16.94
N PRO A 125 19.64 -13.78 -18.09
CA PRO A 125 18.21 -14.07 -18.14
C PRO A 125 17.83 -15.14 -17.12
N ASP A 126 16.61 -15.03 -16.57
CA ASP A 126 16.02 -16.02 -15.66
C ASP A 126 16.79 -16.27 -14.34
N LEU A 127 17.67 -15.33 -13.94
CA LEU A 127 18.46 -15.49 -12.71
C LEU A 127 17.59 -15.59 -11.45
N VAL A 128 16.46 -14.90 -11.44
CA VAL A 128 15.54 -14.84 -10.29
C VAL A 128 14.23 -15.56 -10.58
N HIS A 129 13.62 -15.24 -11.72
CA HIS A 129 12.36 -15.82 -12.16
C HIS A 129 12.45 -16.33 -13.62
N PRO A 130 12.03 -17.58 -13.90
CA PRO A 130 11.94 -18.10 -15.26
C PRO A 130 11.07 -17.20 -16.16
N GLY A 131 11.55 -16.92 -17.37
CA GLY A 131 10.89 -16.05 -18.34
C GLY A 131 11.04 -14.55 -18.05
N ARG A 132 11.81 -14.15 -17.03
CA ARG A 132 12.06 -12.76 -16.64
C ARG A 132 13.54 -12.41 -16.71
N ALA A 133 13.93 -11.74 -17.77
CA ALA A 133 15.23 -11.11 -17.88
C ALA A 133 15.28 -9.80 -17.05
N ASN A 134 16.48 -9.38 -16.71
CA ASN A 134 16.74 -8.08 -16.07
C ASN A 134 16.22 -7.91 -14.64
N LEU A 135 16.04 -9.01 -13.91
CA LEU A 135 15.85 -8.97 -12.45
C LEU A 135 17.18 -9.27 -11.77
N VAL A 136 17.42 -8.59 -10.66
CA VAL A 136 18.64 -8.74 -9.86
C VAL A 136 18.32 -9.30 -8.48
N PRO A 137 19.11 -10.24 -7.97
CA PRO A 137 18.90 -10.84 -6.65
C PRO A 137 19.50 -9.98 -5.54
N TRP A 138 18.79 -9.94 -4.41
CA TRP A 138 19.22 -9.29 -3.18
C TRP A 138 19.27 -10.29 -2.03
N ASP A 139 20.29 -10.19 -1.19
CA ASP A 139 20.36 -10.87 0.10
C ASP A 139 19.72 -9.98 1.16
N LEU A 140 18.83 -10.56 1.98
CA LEU A 140 18.15 -9.88 3.07
C LEU A 140 18.66 -10.45 4.40
N ASP A 141 19.35 -9.64 5.19
CA ASP A 141 19.83 -10.03 6.51
C ASP A 141 18.75 -9.72 7.54
N LEU A 142 18.05 -10.75 8.02
CA LEU A 142 16.96 -10.62 8.96
C LEU A 142 17.43 -10.17 10.35
N ALA A 143 18.65 -10.46 10.71
CA ALA A 143 19.22 -10.09 12.02
C ALA A 143 19.73 -8.65 12.03
N LYS A 144 20.46 -8.24 10.99
CA LYS A 144 21.00 -6.89 10.85
C LYS A 144 19.99 -5.89 10.29
N GLN A 145 18.88 -6.39 9.72
CA GLN A 145 17.90 -5.59 9.01
C GLN A 145 18.54 -4.77 7.88
N THR A 146 19.31 -5.45 7.00
CA THR A 146 19.94 -4.86 5.81
C THR A 146 19.59 -5.63 4.55
N VAL A 147 19.59 -4.91 3.42
CA VAL A 147 19.51 -5.46 2.06
C VAL A 147 20.83 -5.25 1.36
N ARG A 148 21.35 -6.29 0.71
CA ARG A 148 22.61 -6.24 -0.01
C ARG A 148 22.45 -6.84 -1.40
N LEU A 149 22.97 -6.14 -2.42
CA LEU A 149 23.00 -6.67 -3.78
C LEU A 149 23.90 -7.92 -3.81
N ARG A 150 23.33 -9.08 -4.20
CA ARG A 150 24.04 -10.37 -4.18
C ARG A 150 25.15 -10.41 -5.23
N GLU A 151 24.87 -9.93 -6.42
CA GLU A 151 25.84 -9.88 -7.53
C GLU A 151 26.01 -8.44 -7.98
N PRO A 152 26.98 -7.68 -7.46
CA PRO A 152 27.19 -6.30 -7.82
C PRO A 152 27.55 -6.16 -9.31
N VAL A 153 26.96 -5.19 -9.99
CA VAL A 153 27.27 -4.87 -11.40
C VAL A 153 28.65 -4.21 -11.56
N SER A 154 29.23 -3.73 -10.48
CA SER A 154 30.52 -3.08 -10.46
C SER A 154 31.25 -3.38 -9.14
N SER A 155 32.56 -3.67 -9.22
CA SER A 155 33.42 -3.79 -8.03
C SER A 155 33.57 -2.47 -7.24
N ARG A 156 33.18 -1.33 -7.83
CA ARG A 156 33.23 -0.01 -7.19
C ARG A 156 32.00 0.31 -6.35
N LEU A 157 30.92 -0.47 -6.50
CA LEU A 157 29.65 -0.22 -5.84
C LEU A 157 29.19 -1.51 -5.15
N ALA A 158 29.40 -1.58 -3.85
CA ALA A 158 28.77 -2.56 -2.98
C ALA A 158 27.53 -1.88 -2.36
N PHE A 159 26.34 -2.23 -2.83
CA PHE A 159 25.10 -1.71 -2.26
C PHE A 159 24.72 -2.52 -1.05
N GLU A 160 24.67 -1.86 0.12
CA GLU A 160 24.09 -2.37 1.35
C GLU A 160 23.31 -1.23 2.00
N PHE A 161 22.03 -1.46 2.27
CA PHE A 161 21.11 -0.44 2.78
C PHE A 161 20.31 -1.00 3.96
N PRO A 162 19.83 -0.15 4.89
CA PRO A 162 18.89 -0.57 5.91
C PRO A 162 17.56 -1.00 5.28
N VAL A 163 16.94 -2.01 5.87
CA VAL A 163 15.58 -2.45 5.52
C VAL A 163 14.58 -1.36 5.88
N GLN A 164 13.63 -1.12 4.98
CA GLN A 164 12.44 -0.30 5.22
C GLN A 164 11.23 -1.05 4.64
N THR A 165 10.68 -1.97 5.43
CA THR A 165 9.56 -2.79 4.97
C THR A 165 8.30 -1.99 4.74
N MET A 166 7.59 -2.33 3.65
CA MET A 166 6.32 -1.73 3.28
C MET A 166 5.44 -2.72 2.50
N LEU A 167 4.19 -2.34 2.27
CA LEU A 167 3.30 -3.00 1.30
C LEU A 167 2.99 -2.04 0.16
N GLY A 168 3.24 -2.47 -1.07
CA GLY A 168 2.86 -1.76 -2.28
C GLY A 168 1.35 -1.78 -2.48
N CYS A 169 0.74 -2.96 -2.36
CA CYS A 169 -0.69 -3.15 -2.55
C CYS A 169 -1.45 -3.10 -1.22
N VAL A 170 -2.29 -2.07 -1.06
CA VAL A 170 -3.32 -1.95 -0.01
C VAL A 170 -4.55 -1.33 -0.63
N GLY A 171 -5.63 -2.09 -0.81
CA GLY A 171 -6.82 -1.58 -1.49
C GLY A 171 -8.10 -2.31 -1.12
N LEU A 172 -9.23 -1.66 -1.39
CA LEU A 172 -10.57 -2.22 -1.23
C LEU A 172 -11.16 -2.59 -2.60
N ALA A 173 -12.27 -3.31 -2.62
CA ALA A 173 -13.04 -3.49 -3.85
C ALA A 173 -13.57 -2.13 -4.33
N PRO A 174 -13.27 -1.69 -5.57
CA PRO A 174 -13.73 -0.41 -6.11
C PRO A 174 -15.23 -0.34 -6.33
N GLU A 175 -15.74 0.85 -6.58
CA GLU A 175 -17.16 1.09 -6.86
C GLU A 175 -17.65 0.31 -8.09
N GLY A 176 -18.89 -0.15 -8.02
CA GLY A 176 -19.56 -0.89 -9.08
C GLY A 176 -18.96 -2.27 -9.32
N ASP A 177 -18.85 -2.65 -10.59
CA ASP A 177 -18.26 -3.91 -11.04
C ASP A 177 -16.83 -3.74 -11.60
N PHE A 178 -16.24 -2.57 -11.42
CA PHE A 178 -14.86 -2.31 -11.81
C PHE A 178 -13.92 -3.20 -10.99
N ALA A 179 -13.11 -3.98 -11.67
CA ALA A 179 -12.19 -4.94 -11.09
C ALA A 179 -10.78 -4.74 -11.67
N PRO A 180 -10.09 -3.66 -11.27
CA PRO A 180 -8.74 -3.37 -11.76
C PRO A 180 -7.78 -4.47 -11.34
N THR A 181 -6.76 -4.67 -12.16
CA THR A 181 -5.63 -5.53 -11.77
C THR A 181 -4.90 -4.94 -10.56
N SER A 182 -4.02 -5.73 -9.97
CA SER A 182 -3.16 -5.28 -8.87
C SER A 182 -1.97 -4.40 -9.34
N ALA A 183 -1.96 -3.94 -10.58
CA ALA A 183 -0.91 -3.05 -11.10
C ALA A 183 -1.21 -1.55 -10.86
N PRO A 184 -2.43 -1.02 -11.11
CA PRO A 184 -2.71 0.40 -10.85
C PRO A 184 -3.18 0.64 -9.42
N SER A 185 -3.13 1.90 -9.02
CA SER A 185 -3.80 2.44 -7.84
C SER A 185 -4.89 3.45 -8.24
N GLY A 186 -5.77 3.80 -7.29
CA GLY A 186 -6.89 4.72 -7.52
C GLY A 186 -7.50 5.19 -6.21
N SER A 187 -8.74 5.69 -6.26
CA SER A 187 -9.48 6.12 -5.07
C SER A 187 -9.70 4.99 -4.05
N TYR A 188 -9.70 3.76 -4.50
CA TYR A 188 -9.85 2.55 -3.69
C TYR A 188 -8.56 2.09 -3.00
N GLY A 189 -7.45 2.77 -3.15
CA GLY A 189 -6.10 2.29 -2.84
C GLY A 189 -5.50 1.55 -4.04
N GLY A 190 -5.13 0.29 -3.86
CA GLY A 190 -4.53 -0.52 -4.93
C GLY A 190 -3.02 -0.62 -4.78
N ASN A 191 -2.29 -0.59 -5.89
CA ASN A 191 -0.82 -0.57 -5.92
C ASN A 191 -0.32 0.85 -5.64
N LEU A 192 -0.30 1.21 -4.38
CA LEU A 192 0.10 2.56 -3.97
C LEU A 192 1.61 2.77 -4.04
N ASP A 193 2.40 1.72 -3.80
CA ASP A 193 3.87 1.74 -3.79
C ASP A 193 4.45 2.94 -3.02
N TYR A 194 3.85 3.21 -1.86
CA TYR A 194 4.26 4.33 -1.06
C TYR A 194 5.06 3.86 0.16
N ASN A 195 6.33 4.20 0.21
CA ASN A 195 7.27 3.77 1.24
C ASN A 195 6.95 4.27 2.67
N ARG A 196 5.87 5.06 2.85
CA ARG A 196 5.33 5.42 4.18
C ARG A 196 4.25 4.44 4.66
N ILE A 197 3.85 3.46 3.84
CA ILE A 197 2.93 2.38 4.24
C ILE A 197 3.73 1.23 4.87
N GLY A 198 4.36 1.52 5.98
CA GLY A 198 5.19 0.60 6.76
C GLY A 198 4.61 0.31 8.16
N PRO A 199 5.38 -0.39 9.02
CA PRO A 199 4.97 -0.64 10.41
C PRO A 199 4.67 0.66 11.15
N GLY A 200 3.55 0.69 11.88
CA GLY A 200 3.08 1.87 12.63
C GLY A 200 2.21 2.84 11.82
N SER A 201 2.09 2.67 10.50
CA SER A 201 1.20 3.48 9.67
C SER A 201 -0.26 3.01 9.76
N THR A 202 -1.18 3.92 9.47
CA THR A 202 -2.61 3.64 9.28
C THR A 202 -3.01 4.10 7.89
N VAL A 203 -3.47 3.19 7.06
CA VAL A 203 -4.05 3.49 5.74
C VAL A 203 -5.55 3.67 5.89
N ILE A 204 -6.11 4.73 5.31
CA ILE A 204 -7.53 5.06 5.37
C ILE A 204 -8.08 5.03 3.95
N LEU A 205 -9.07 4.17 3.71
CA LEU A 205 -9.64 3.95 2.38
C LEU A 205 -11.17 4.07 2.39
N PRO A 206 -11.77 4.73 1.38
CA PRO A 206 -13.22 4.83 1.26
C PRO A 206 -13.86 3.49 0.91
N VAL A 207 -14.96 3.15 1.59
CA VAL A 207 -15.71 1.91 1.38
C VAL A 207 -16.75 2.11 0.30
N SER A 208 -16.73 1.27 -0.74
CA SER A 208 -17.71 1.25 -1.83
C SER A 208 -18.66 0.04 -1.79
N HIS A 209 -18.30 -1.00 -1.06
CA HIS A 209 -19.11 -2.23 -0.92
C HIS A 209 -19.24 -2.65 0.54
N PRO A 210 -20.32 -3.35 0.95
CA PRO A 210 -20.43 -3.92 2.28
C PRO A 210 -19.18 -4.72 2.64
N GLY A 211 -18.66 -4.48 3.84
CA GLY A 211 -17.43 -5.12 4.33
C GLY A 211 -16.13 -4.54 3.78
N GLY A 212 -16.18 -3.57 2.87
CA GLY A 212 -15.01 -2.93 2.26
C GLY A 212 -14.18 -3.85 1.37
N LEU A 213 -14.06 -5.14 1.72
CA LEU A 213 -13.29 -6.17 0.98
C LEU A 213 -11.83 -5.77 0.78
N LEU A 214 -11.09 -5.77 1.88
CA LEU A 214 -9.68 -5.38 1.91
C LEU A 214 -8.77 -6.45 1.30
N PHE A 215 -7.86 -6.01 0.44
CA PHE A 215 -6.76 -6.80 -0.12
C PHE A 215 -5.43 -6.14 0.24
N ILE A 216 -4.41 -6.98 0.51
CA ILE A 216 -3.03 -6.55 0.75
C ILE A 216 -2.06 -7.44 -0.03
N GLY A 217 -0.89 -6.91 -0.35
CA GLY A 217 0.15 -7.66 -1.06
C GLY A 217 1.37 -6.83 -1.38
N ASP A 218 2.23 -7.36 -2.24
CA ASP A 218 3.34 -6.62 -2.82
C ASP A 218 4.30 -6.06 -1.76
N GLY A 219 4.97 -6.95 -1.05
CA GLY A 219 5.87 -6.59 0.03
C GLY A 219 7.25 -6.20 -0.45
N HIS A 220 7.73 -5.02 -0.07
CA HIS A 220 9.06 -4.53 -0.39
C HIS A 220 9.94 -4.45 0.85
N ALA A 221 11.16 -4.97 0.75
CA ALA A 221 12.17 -4.83 1.80
C ALA A 221 12.77 -3.42 1.82
N LEU A 222 12.78 -2.75 0.67
CA LEU A 222 13.26 -1.38 0.48
C LEU A 222 12.71 -0.81 -0.83
N GLN A 223 12.34 0.47 -0.79
CA GLN A 223 11.96 1.25 -1.96
C GLN A 223 12.24 2.73 -1.72
N ALA A 224 12.79 3.42 -2.71
CA ALA A 224 12.91 4.88 -2.71
C ALA A 224 11.60 5.58 -3.12
N ASP A 225 11.50 6.89 -2.86
CA ASP A 225 10.39 7.70 -3.35
C ASP A 225 10.26 7.58 -4.88
N GLY A 226 9.03 7.43 -5.34
CA GLY A 226 8.70 7.36 -6.76
C GLY A 226 8.85 6.01 -7.42
N GLU A 227 9.44 5.03 -6.76
CA GLU A 227 9.69 3.69 -7.33
C GLU A 227 10.28 3.74 -8.77
N PRO A 228 11.37 4.47 -8.98
CA PRO A 228 11.82 4.85 -10.33
C PRO A 228 12.28 3.68 -11.20
N THR A 229 12.55 2.51 -10.62
CA THR A 229 12.87 1.26 -11.33
C THR A 229 11.63 0.41 -11.64
N GLY A 230 10.43 0.84 -11.18
CA GLY A 230 9.17 0.11 -11.34
C GLY A 230 9.12 -1.20 -10.56
N THR A 231 9.95 -1.32 -9.54
CA THR A 231 9.96 -2.36 -8.50
C THR A 231 10.64 -1.83 -7.25
N GLY A 232 10.18 -2.28 -6.08
CA GLY A 232 11.00 -2.24 -4.88
C GLY A 232 12.02 -3.38 -4.84
N VAL A 233 12.59 -3.69 -3.68
CA VAL A 233 13.21 -4.98 -3.39
C VAL A 233 12.09 -5.92 -2.96
N GLU A 234 11.59 -6.67 -3.93
CA GLU A 234 10.43 -7.53 -3.85
C GLU A 234 10.67 -8.74 -2.96
N THR A 235 9.78 -8.98 -2.02
CA THR A 235 9.84 -10.16 -1.17
C THR A 235 8.47 -10.47 -0.54
N SER A 236 8.31 -11.68 -0.01
CA SER A 236 7.15 -12.02 0.81
C SER A 236 7.29 -11.44 2.22
N MET A 237 6.15 -11.17 2.89
CA MET A 237 6.12 -10.55 4.20
C MET A 237 5.23 -11.30 5.19
N ASP A 238 5.60 -11.26 6.47
CA ASP A 238 4.67 -11.45 7.57
C ASP A 238 3.98 -10.12 7.87
N VAL A 239 2.67 -10.12 7.97
CA VAL A 239 1.87 -8.91 8.19
C VAL A 239 0.95 -9.08 9.38
N GLU A 240 0.93 -8.08 10.27
CA GLU A 240 -0.04 -7.95 11.34
C GLU A 240 -0.70 -6.58 11.24
N PHE A 241 -2.02 -6.57 11.19
CA PHE A 241 -2.81 -5.34 11.14
C PHE A 241 -4.08 -5.42 11.97
N THR A 242 -4.59 -4.27 12.39
CA THR A 242 -5.95 -4.09 12.92
C THR A 242 -6.76 -3.27 11.95
N VAL A 243 -8.08 -3.44 11.98
CA VAL A 243 -8.98 -2.67 11.14
C VAL A 243 -10.11 -2.09 11.97
N GLU A 244 -10.44 -0.82 11.68
CA GLU A 244 -11.55 -0.10 12.28
C GLU A 244 -12.45 0.50 11.19
N VAL A 245 -13.71 0.79 11.54
CA VAL A 245 -14.68 1.43 10.66
C VAL A 245 -14.95 2.84 11.16
N ARG A 246 -14.68 3.85 10.33
CA ARG A 246 -15.12 5.23 10.55
C ARG A 246 -16.38 5.47 9.75
N LYS A 247 -17.47 5.80 10.45
CA LYS A 247 -18.77 6.00 9.82
C LYS A 247 -18.85 7.33 9.08
N LYS A 248 -19.17 7.26 7.79
CA LYS A 248 -19.47 8.38 6.89
C LYS A 248 -18.49 9.55 6.94
N PRO A 249 -17.16 9.30 7.00
CA PRO A 249 -16.18 10.35 6.83
C PRO A 249 -16.20 10.80 5.36
N ARG A 250 -15.80 12.05 5.11
CA ARG A 250 -15.68 12.54 3.73
C ARG A 250 -14.29 12.20 3.18
N VAL A 251 -14.08 10.93 2.87
CA VAL A 251 -12.83 10.42 2.29
C VAL A 251 -13.05 10.12 0.82
N SER A 252 -12.28 10.75 -0.07
CA SER A 252 -12.43 10.60 -1.52
C SER A 252 -11.29 9.82 -2.18
N GLY A 253 -10.25 9.47 -1.43
CA GLY A 253 -9.10 8.73 -1.92
C GLY A 253 -8.25 8.19 -0.77
N PRO A 254 -7.12 7.54 -1.06
CA PRO A 254 -6.27 6.98 -0.04
C PRO A 254 -5.64 8.07 0.83
N ARG A 255 -5.65 7.83 2.14
CA ARG A 255 -4.95 8.64 3.14
C ARG A 255 -4.05 7.74 3.97
N VAL A 256 -2.97 8.31 4.48
CA VAL A 256 -2.05 7.62 5.40
C VAL A 256 -1.81 8.49 6.62
N GLU A 257 -1.85 7.89 7.79
CA GLU A 257 -1.37 8.51 9.02
C GLU A 257 -0.14 7.75 9.51
N THR A 258 0.89 8.50 9.88
CA THR A 258 2.07 7.98 10.59
C THR A 258 2.14 8.63 11.99
N ALA A 259 3.20 8.35 12.74
CA ALA A 259 3.43 9.04 14.00
C ALA A 259 3.49 10.58 13.82
N ASP A 260 4.12 11.04 12.75
CA ASP A 260 4.46 12.44 12.53
C ASP A 260 3.60 13.18 11.52
N TRP A 261 2.89 12.45 10.63
CA TRP A 261 2.26 12.99 9.44
C TRP A 261 0.81 12.56 9.24
N ILE A 262 -0.01 13.46 8.72
CA ILE A 262 -1.20 13.15 7.94
C ILE A 262 -0.85 13.31 6.46
N ILE A 263 -1.31 12.39 5.63
CA ILE A 263 -0.89 12.27 4.24
C ILE A 263 -2.09 11.95 3.37
N SER A 264 -2.32 12.74 2.34
CA SER A 264 -3.33 12.48 1.31
C SER A 264 -2.63 12.04 0.02
N ILE A 265 -3.12 10.98 -0.62
CA ILE A 265 -2.55 10.43 -1.86
C ILE A 265 -3.51 10.69 -3.02
N GLY A 266 -3.01 11.34 -4.05
CA GLY A 266 -3.67 11.44 -5.34
C GLY A 266 -3.20 10.33 -6.26
N SER A 267 -4.14 9.54 -6.75
CA SER A 267 -3.89 8.47 -7.69
C SER A 267 -5.13 8.22 -8.54
N GLN A 268 -4.92 7.85 -9.80
CA GLN A 268 -6.01 7.61 -10.76
C GLN A 268 -5.61 6.53 -11.77
N PRO A 269 -6.36 5.43 -11.89
CA PRO A 269 -6.03 4.38 -12.84
C PRO A 269 -6.33 4.78 -14.29
N GLU A 270 -7.29 5.68 -14.50
CA GLU A 270 -7.76 6.14 -15.80
C GLU A 270 -6.81 7.15 -16.48
N PHE A 271 -5.90 7.76 -15.71
CA PHE A 271 -4.94 8.77 -16.19
C PHE A 271 -3.52 8.38 -15.80
N ALA A 272 -3.08 7.21 -16.24
CA ALA A 272 -1.74 6.73 -15.95
C ALA A 272 -0.68 7.80 -16.30
N SER A 273 0.30 7.96 -15.42
CA SER A 273 1.45 8.85 -15.59
C SER A 273 1.15 10.37 -15.51
N SER A 274 0.00 10.78 -14.98
CA SER A 274 -0.29 12.20 -14.77
C SER A 274 0.03 12.63 -13.33
N LEU A 275 1.28 13.02 -13.08
CA LEU A 275 1.69 13.55 -11.76
C LEU A 275 0.97 14.85 -11.42
N ASP A 276 0.70 15.73 -12.42
CA ASP A 276 -0.06 16.97 -12.22
C ASP A 276 -1.47 16.70 -11.70
N ARG A 277 -2.14 15.72 -12.31
CA ARG A 277 -3.49 15.33 -11.85
C ARG A 277 -3.45 14.69 -10.47
N ALA A 278 -2.47 13.86 -10.20
CA ALA A 278 -2.25 13.24 -8.90
C ALA A 278 -2.02 14.30 -7.81
N LEU A 279 -1.19 15.30 -8.08
CA LEU A 279 -0.94 16.43 -7.18
C LEU A 279 -2.24 17.19 -6.87
N GLN A 280 -3.06 17.49 -7.89
CA GLN A 280 -4.35 18.15 -7.70
C GLN A 280 -5.29 17.35 -6.80
N LEU A 281 -5.37 16.03 -6.99
CA LEU A 281 -6.20 15.15 -6.19
C LEU A 281 -5.72 15.09 -4.73
N ALA A 282 -4.42 14.90 -4.50
CA ALA A 282 -3.83 14.89 -3.16
C ALA A 282 -4.09 16.22 -2.43
N THR A 283 -3.86 17.34 -3.10
CA THR A 283 -4.06 18.68 -2.52
C THR A 283 -5.53 18.93 -2.18
N THR A 284 -6.43 18.59 -3.10
CA THR A 284 -7.87 18.79 -2.90
C THR A 284 -8.40 17.95 -1.74
N ASP A 285 -7.96 16.68 -1.64
CA ASP A 285 -8.38 15.82 -0.53
C ASP A 285 -7.81 16.31 0.81
N MET A 286 -6.55 16.78 0.84
CA MET A 286 -5.96 17.37 2.05
C MET A 286 -6.72 18.61 2.53
N VAL A 287 -7.08 19.53 1.62
CA VAL A 287 -7.92 20.70 1.98
C VAL A 287 -9.20 20.25 2.64
N ARG A 288 -9.91 19.28 2.02
CA ARG A 288 -11.17 18.75 2.56
C ARG A 288 -10.95 18.07 3.92
N TRP A 289 -9.86 17.35 4.09
CA TRP A 289 -9.52 16.68 5.35
C TRP A 289 -9.29 17.70 6.47
N LEU A 290 -8.51 18.75 6.22
CA LEU A 290 -8.25 19.81 7.19
C LEU A 290 -9.53 20.56 7.59
N ILE A 291 -10.43 20.81 6.65
CA ILE A 291 -11.70 21.47 6.92
C ILE A 291 -12.65 20.55 7.72
N ASN A 292 -12.83 19.31 7.27
CA ASN A 292 -13.88 18.44 7.80
C ASN A 292 -13.50 17.80 9.15
N ASP A 293 -12.24 17.38 9.31
CA ASP A 293 -11.81 16.61 10.48
C ASP A 293 -11.09 17.48 11.52
N TYR A 294 -10.44 18.57 11.07
CA TYR A 294 -9.71 19.49 11.96
C TYR A 294 -10.42 20.85 12.15
N GLY A 295 -11.55 21.08 11.49
CA GLY A 295 -12.38 22.27 11.67
C GLY A 295 -11.72 23.56 11.18
N LEU A 296 -10.72 23.49 10.30
CA LEU A 296 -10.08 24.69 9.78
C LEU A 296 -10.99 25.42 8.79
N GLU A 297 -10.93 26.73 8.83
CA GLU A 297 -11.51 27.54 7.74
C GLU A 297 -10.73 27.32 6.44
N PRO A 298 -11.37 27.44 5.26
CA PRO A 298 -10.70 27.17 3.97
C PRO A 298 -9.38 27.94 3.78
N TRP A 299 -9.35 29.23 4.11
CA TRP A 299 -8.14 30.05 3.98
C TRP A 299 -7.02 29.60 4.91
N ALA A 300 -7.35 29.15 6.14
CA ALA A 300 -6.37 28.63 7.08
C ALA A 300 -5.78 27.29 6.62
N ALA A 301 -6.63 26.40 6.06
CA ALA A 301 -6.17 25.16 5.42
C ALA A 301 -5.21 25.44 4.27
N HIS A 302 -5.51 26.45 3.42
CA HIS A 302 -4.62 26.87 2.31
C HIS A 302 -3.27 27.37 2.82
N LEU A 303 -3.24 28.21 3.86
CA LEU A 303 -2.00 28.70 4.45
C LEU A 303 -1.20 27.56 5.08
N LEU A 304 -1.86 26.66 5.81
CA LEU A 304 -1.19 25.51 6.40
C LEU A 304 -0.52 24.64 5.32
N ILE A 305 -1.20 24.35 4.24
CA ILE A 305 -0.63 23.62 3.10
C ILE A 305 0.52 24.41 2.47
N GLY A 306 0.34 25.71 2.23
CA GLY A 306 1.34 26.55 1.59
C GLY A 306 2.65 26.69 2.36
N TYR A 307 2.62 26.60 3.69
CA TYR A 307 3.80 26.83 4.52
C TYR A 307 4.32 25.61 5.31
N GLN A 308 3.51 24.54 5.44
CA GLN A 308 3.89 23.33 6.16
C GLN A 308 3.75 22.05 5.32
N GLY A 309 3.07 22.14 4.17
CA GLY A 309 2.89 21.02 3.26
C GLY A 309 4.18 20.63 2.55
N SER A 310 4.38 19.34 2.33
CA SER A 310 5.42 18.83 1.46
C SER A 310 4.88 17.71 0.58
N TYR A 311 5.35 17.67 -0.67
CA TYR A 311 4.92 16.68 -1.64
C TYR A 311 5.97 15.58 -1.79
N ASP A 312 5.51 14.33 -1.88
CA ASP A 312 6.32 13.19 -2.27
C ASP A 312 5.81 12.66 -3.62
N VAL A 313 6.71 12.23 -4.49
CA VAL A 313 6.35 11.37 -5.61
C VAL A 313 6.14 9.98 -5.04
N VAL A 314 4.91 9.48 -5.10
CA VAL A 314 4.55 8.14 -4.60
C VAL A 314 5.03 7.10 -5.59
N THR A 315 4.56 7.20 -6.84
CA THR A 315 5.16 6.48 -7.98
C THR A 315 5.33 7.43 -9.17
N VAL A 316 6.42 7.29 -9.89
CA VAL A 316 6.64 8.05 -11.14
C VAL A 316 5.60 7.70 -12.22
N ALA A 317 4.89 6.59 -12.03
CA ALA A 317 3.81 6.15 -12.91
C ALA A 317 2.48 6.90 -12.69
N GLY A 318 2.41 7.88 -11.80
CA GLY A 318 1.26 8.79 -11.72
C GLY A 318 0.61 8.94 -10.35
N SER A 319 1.36 8.82 -9.26
CA SER A 319 0.82 9.05 -7.91
C SER A 319 1.67 10.04 -7.12
N MET A 320 1.00 10.98 -6.43
CA MET A 320 1.59 12.02 -5.59
C MET A 320 0.98 11.98 -4.20
N ALA A 321 1.76 12.31 -3.19
CA ALA A 321 1.27 12.53 -1.85
C ALA A 321 1.51 13.97 -1.41
N LEU A 322 0.56 14.53 -0.65
CA LEU A 322 0.73 15.74 0.14
C LEU A 322 0.71 15.37 1.61
N LYS A 323 1.71 15.77 2.37
CA LYS A 323 1.82 15.51 3.80
C LYS A 323 1.92 16.79 4.61
N ILE A 324 1.24 16.78 5.77
CA ILE A 324 1.26 17.87 6.76
C ILE A 324 1.77 17.28 8.09
N PRO A 325 2.74 17.93 8.76
CA PRO A 325 3.23 17.44 10.03
C PRO A 325 2.16 17.59 11.12
N LYS A 326 1.91 16.52 11.88
CA LYS A 326 0.88 16.50 12.95
C LYS A 326 1.10 17.59 14.00
N ARG A 327 2.36 18.00 14.25
CA ARG A 327 2.69 19.12 15.17
C ARG A 327 2.13 20.47 14.73
N SER A 328 1.80 20.63 13.46
CA SER A 328 1.24 21.87 12.89
C SER A 328 -0.27 21.88 12.83
N LEU A 329 -0.94 20.78 13.21
CA LEU A 329 -2.40 20.70 13.26
C LEU A 329 -2.94 21.39 14.54
N PRO A 330 -4.17 21.93 14.49
CA PRO A 330 -4.84 22.43 15.70
C PRO A 330 -4.97 21.31 16.73
N LYS A 331 -4.87 21.70 18.01
CA LYS A 331 -5.02 20.79 19.16
C LYS A 331 -6.49 20.50 19.44
#